data_bacfeb587fb78e94160631a5a14ab1d3
#
_entry.id   bacfeb587fb78e94160631a5a14ab1d3
#
_cell.length_a   1.000
_cell.length_b   1.000
_cell.length_c   1.000
_cell.angle_alpha   90.00
_cell.angle_beta   90.00
_cell.angle_gamma   90.00
#
_symmetry.space_group_name_H-M   'P 1'
#
loop_
_entity.id
_entity.type
_entity.pdbx_description
1 polymer ?
#
loop_
_entity_poly.entity_id
_entity_poly.type
_entity_poly.pdbx_seq_one_letter_code
_entity_poly.pdbx_strand_id
1 'polypeptide(L)'
;MCSGVLLTLILGGCAPTTSVISVTAATTESKAAQDAETFEQQYAKYVSLPLDEISEDDLTPLLTGDLLAESTKEIADTRERGTQVIGKYTYSRFAVTDQGIEASGQAYMVAQACLDVTGSRIHDSSGIDITPDRDPLVSMQLKAVTVDDGSWRISDAVRNDEVKACD
;
A
#
# COMPACT_ATOMS: atom_id res chain seq x y z
N MET A 1 -36.04 -3.63 81.62
CA MET A 1 -36.02 -4.76 80.72
C MET A 1 -36.38 -4.27 79.32
N CYS A 2 -35.43 -3.85 78.55
CA CYS A 2 -35.64 -3.52 77.14
C CYS A 2 -34.40 -3.94 76.36
N SER A 3 -34.53 -5.01 75.55
CA SER A 3 -33.53 -5.49 74.65
C SER A 3 -33.53 -4.63 73.37
N GLY A 4 -32.43 -3.97 73.07
CA GLY A 4 -32.22 -3.27 71.82
C GLY A 4 -31.47 -4.22 70.83
N VAL A 5 -32.08 -4.44 69.67
CA VAL A 5 -31.48 -5.16 68.56
C VAL A 5 -30.81 -4.14 67.63
N LEU A 6 -29.51 -4.24 67.46
CA LEU A 6 -28.70 -3.39 66.59
C LEU A 6 -28.67 -4.03 65.21
N LEU A 7 -29.28 -3.36 64.21
CA LEU A 7 -29.31 -3.80 62.80
C LEU A 7 -28.16 -3.12 62.03
N THR A 8 -27.11 -3.85 61.66
CA THR A 8 -25.99 -3.37 60.83
C THR A 8 -26.33 -3.55 59.35
N LEU A 9 -26.55 -2.42 58.65
CA LEU A 9 -26.68 -2.37 57.18
C LEU A 9 -25.29 -2.33 56.57
N ILE A 10 -24.93 -3.36 55.82
CA ILE A 10 -23.73 -3.41 54.97
C ILE A 10 -24.15 -2.96 53.58
N LEU A 11 -23.78 -1.73 53.20
CA LEU A 11 -23.89 -1.23 51.83
C LEU A 11 -22.71 -1.76 51.01
N GLY A 12 -22.93 -2.82 50.25
CA GLY A 12 -22.01 -3.28 49.20
C GLY A 12 -22.10 -2.39 47.97
N GLY A 13 -21.14 -1.50 47.81
CA GLY A 13 -21.00 -0.70 46.60
C GLY A 13 -20.37 -1.55 45.50
N CYS A 14 -21.13 -2.04 44.54
CA CYS A 14 -20.60 -2.52 43.25
C CYS A 14 -20.24 -1.30 42.41
N ALA A 15 -18.94 -1.01 42.23
CA ALA A 15 -18.47 -0.08 41.25
C ALA A 15 -18.52 -0.77 39.85
N PRO A 16 -19.17 -0.19 38.84
CA PRO A 16 -19.07 -0.72 37.49
C PRO A 16 -17.68 -0.38 36.93
N THR A 17 -16.86 -1.38 36.78
CA THR A 17 -15.58 -1.28 36.04
C THR A 17 -15.91 -1.19 34.57
N THR A 18 -15.96 0.01 34.05
CA THR A 18 -16.21 0.25 32.62
C THR A 18 -14.95 -0.04 31.84
N SER A 19 -14.82 -1.24 31.27
CA SER A 19 -13.77 -1.64 30.34
C SER A 19 -14.06 -1.10 28.94
N VAL A 20 -14.02 0.22 28.72
CA VAL A 20 -14.34 0.84 27.42
C VAL A 20 -13.09 1.03 26.55
N ILE A 21 -11.88 0.86 27.11
CA ILE A 21 -10.61 1.19 26.41
C ILE A 21 -10.15 0.07 25.46
N SER A 22 -10.49 -1.20 25.71
CA SER A 22 -9.97 -2.33 24.91
C SER A 22 -10.61 -2.48 23.52
N VAL A 23 -11.86 -2.05 23.34
CA VAL A 23 -12.58 -2.23 22.06
C VAL A 23 -12.08 -1.27 20.99
N THR A 24 -11.75 -0.04 21.34
CA THR A 24 -11.29 0.97 20.37
C THR A 24 -9.89 0.64 19.84
N ALA A 25 -8.97 0.20 20.69
CA ALA A 25 -7.62 -0.19 20.28
C ALA A 25 -7.63 -1.41 19.35
N ALA A 26 -8.36 -2.47 19.70
CA ALA A 26 -8.50 -3.65 18.86
C ALA A 26 -9.14 -3.37 17.50
N THR A 27 -10.10 -2.44 17.43
CA THR A 27 -10.74 -2.03 16.16
C THR A 27 -9.78 -1.23 15.29
N THR A 28 -8.93 -0.38 15.88
CA THR A 28 -7.95 0.43 15.15
C THR A 28 -6.84 -0.44 14.57
N GLU A 29 -6.30 -1.39 15.34
CA GLU A 29 -5.29 -2.33 14.85
C GLU A 29 -5.85 -3.22 13.73
N SER A 30 -7.09 -3.69 13.84
CA SER A 30 -7.74 -4.48 12.78
C SER A 30 -7.92 -3.68 11.50
N LYS A 31 -8.29 -2.39 11.59
CA LYS A 31 -8.42 -1.53 10.41
C LYS A 31 -7.06 -1.28 9.75
N ALA A 32 -6.04 -0.94 10.51
CA ALA A 32 -4.69 -0.71 9.98
C ALA A 32 -4.15 -1.95 9.24
N ALA A 33 -4.37 -3.16 9.78
CA ALA A 33 -3.99 -4.39 9.12
C ALA A 33 -4.75 -4.63 7.80
N GLN A 34 -6.05 -4.33 7.76
CA GLN A 34 -6.86 -4.42 6.54
C GLN A 34 -6.43 -3.40 5.49
N ASP A 35 -6.13 -2.17 5.91
CA ASP A 35 -5.63 -1.12 5.01
C ASP A 35 -4.26 -1.53 4.41
N ALA A 36 -3.36 -2.10 5.22
CA ALA A 36 -2.06 -2.60 4.76
C ALA A 36 -2.21 -3.75 3.76
N GLU A 37 -3.10 -4.71 4.02
CA GLU A 37 -3.43 -5.79 3.07
C GLU A 37 -4.01 -5.23 1.77
N THR A 38 -4.89 -4.24 1.85
CA THR A 38 -5.46 -3.56 0.68
C THR A 38 -4.37 -2.89 -0.15
N PHE A 39 -3.41 -2.21 0.47
CA PHE A 39 -2.29 -1.59 -0.22
C PHE A 39 -1.42 -2.64 -0.92
N GLU A 40 -1.07 -3.73 -0.25
CA GLU A 40 -0.32 -4.82 -0.87
C GLU A 40 -1.05 -5.40 -2.07
N GLN A 41 -2.37 -5.63 -1.98
CA GLN A 41 -3.19 -6.11 -3.08
C GLN A 41 -3.21 -5.13 -4.27
N GLN A 42 -3.25 -3.82 -4.03
CA GLN A 42 -3.16 -2.81 -5.09
C GLN A 42 -1.78 -2.84 -5.76
N TYR A 43 -0.71 -2.94 -4.98
CA TYR A 43 0.64 -3.08 -5.53
C TYR A 43 0.81 -4.38 -6.33
N ALA A 44 0.31 -5.50 -5.82
CA ALA A 44 0.31 -6.78 -6.52
C ALA A 44 -0.38 -6.70 -7.89
N LYS A 45 -1.54 -6.04 -7.96
CA LYS A 45 -2.23 -5.79 -9.23
C LYS A 45 -1.39 -4.95 -10.17
N TYR A 46 -0.85 -3.83 -9.68
CA TYR A 46 -0.03 -2.91 -10.49
C TYR A 46 1.18 -3.62 -11.12
N VAL A 47 1.98 -4.34 -10.33
CA VAL A 47 3.18 -5.02 -10.85
C VAL A 47 2.88 -6.23 -11.73
N SER A 48 1.68 -6.81 -11.62
CA SER A 48 1.25 -7.96 -12.43
C SER A 48 0.63 -7.59 -13.78
N LEU A 49 0.44 -6.28 -14.06
CA LEU A 49 -0.08 -5.84 -15.35
C LEU A 49 0.85 -6.29 -16.49
N PRO A 50 0.31 -6.79 -17.60
CA PRO A 50 1.10 -7.14 -18.77
C PRO A 50 1.67 -5.86 -19.40
N LEU A 51 3.00 -5.73 -19.41
CA LEU A 51 3.69 -4.48 -19.75
C LEU A 51 3.46 -4.02 -21.20
N ASP A 52 3.18 -4.93 -22.11
CA ASP A 52 2.93 -4.67 -23.54
C ASP A 52 1.48 -4.20 -23.84
N GLU A 53 0.54 -4.47 -22.93
CA GLU A 53 -0.89 -4.20 -23.13
C GLU A 53 -1.43 -3.12 -22.18
N ILE A 54 -0.62 -2.62 -21.21
CA ILE A 54 -1.06 -1.64 -20.22
C ILE A 54 -1.69 -0.42 -20.89
N SER A 55 -2.85 -0.01 -20.38
CA SER A 55 -3.56 1.21 -20.77
C SER A 55 -3.77 2.14 -19.56
N GLU A 56 -4.19 3.38 -19.81
CA GLU A 56 -4.58 4.31 -18.75
C GLU A 56 -5.77 3.78 -17.94
N ASP A 57 -6.71 3.07 -18.58
CA ASP A 57 -7.86 2.48 -17.90
C ASP A 57 -7.45 1.39 -16.88
N ASP A 58 -6.35 0.66 -17.14
CA ASP A 58 -5.80 -0.32 -16.21
C ASP A 58 -5.10 0.36 -15.02
N LEU A 59 -4.49 1.52 -15.24
CA LEU A 59 -3.76 2.27 -14.22
C LEU A 59 -4.66 3.10 -13.32
N THR A 60 -5.70 3.71 -13.85
CA THR A 60 -6.60 4.64 -13.12
C THR A 60 -7.17 4.07 -11.82
N PRO A 61 -7.58 2.79 -11.72
CA PRO A 61 -8.04 2.23 -10.46
C PRO A 61 -6.93 1.94 -9.45
N LEU A 62 -5.66 1.95 -9.87
CA LEU A 62 -4.51 1.55 -9.07
C LEU A 62 -3.65 2.74 -8.64
N LEU A 63 -3.49 3.73 -9.52
CA LEU A 63 -2.60 4.88 -9.35
C LEU A 63 -3.39 6.19 -9.20
N THR A 64 -2.72 7.22 -8.68
CA THR A 64 -3.27 8.57 -8.57
C THR A 64 -2.16 9.63 -8.65
N GLY A 65 -2.55 10.89 -8.81
CA GLY A 65 -1.64 12.03 -8.81
C GLY A 65 -0.58 11.98 -9.91
N ASP A 66 0.63 12.44 -9.57
CA ASP A 66 1.74 12.53 -10.51
C ASP A 66 2.18 11.15 -11.03
N LEU A 67 2.13 10.11 -10.20
CA LEU A 67 2.48 8.75 -10.62
C LEU A 67 1.58 8.24 -11.76
N LEU A 68 0.27 8.49 -11.70
CA LEU A 68 -0.66 8.13 -12.79
C LEU A 68 -0.31 8.89 -14.06
N ALA A 69 -0.10 10.22 -13.95
CA ALA A 69 0.21 11.07 -15.10
C ALA A 69 1.53 10.69 -15.77
N GLU A 70 2.58 10.45 -14.98
CA GLU A 70 3.90 10.02 -15.47
C GLU A 70 3.85 8.63 -16.11
N SER A 71 3.18 7.67 -15.48
CA SER A 71 3.02 6.32 -16.01
C SER A 71 2.26 6.32 -17.34
N THR A 72 1.17 7.08 -17.44
CA THR A 72 0.39 7.24 -18.70
C THR A 72 1.24 7.86 -19.80
N LYS A 73 2.01 8.90 -19.46
CA LYS A 73 2.92 9.53 -20.38
C LYS A 73 4.02 8.58 -20.86
N GLU A 74 4.63 7.80 -19.97
CA GLU A 74 5.68 6.86 -20.33
C GLU A 74 5.17 5.77 -21.28
N ILE A 75 3.93 5.27 -21.07
CA ILE A 75 3.28 4.35 -22.01
C ILE A 75 3.12 4.97 -23.39
N ALA A 76 2.66 6.22 -23.47
CA ALA A 76 2.49 6.95 -24.73
C ALA A 76 3.84 7.15 -25.44
N ASP A 77 4.85 7.64 -24.72
CA ASP A 77 6.20 7.88 -25.24
C ASP A 77 6.86 6.57 -25.75
N THR A 78 6.64 5.46 -25.04
CA THR A 78 7.16 4.12 -25.41
C THR A 78 6.54 3.65 -26.72
N ARG A 79 5.23 3.83 -26.88
CA ARG A 79 4.52 3.51 -28.13
C ARG A 79 4.95 4.40 -29.29
N GLU A 80 5.14 5.70 -29.05
CA GLU A 80 5.60 6.64 -30.06
C GLU A 80 7.00 6.29 -30.57
N ARG A 81 7.90 5.88 -29.69
CA ARG A 81 9.25 5.40 -30.07
C ARG A 81 9.25 4.05 -30.77
N GLY A 82 8.12 3.36 -30.84
CA GLY A 82 8.01 2.00 -31.36
C GLY A 82 8.75 0.96 -30.51
N THR A 83 9.05 1.28 -29.24
CA THR A 83 9.59 0.29 -28.31
C THR A 83 8.46 -0.45 -27.63
N GLN A 84 8.72 -1.70 -27.22
CA GLN A 84 7.77 -2.51 -26.46
C GLN A 84 8.46 -3.01 -25.20
N VAL A 85 7.81 -2.86 -24.07
CA VAL A 85 8.21 -3.54 -22.82
C VAL A 85 7.31 -4.75 -22.69
N ILE A 86 7.87 -5.93 -22.73
CA ILE A 86 7.13 -7.20 -22.66
C ILE A 86 7.40 -7.93 -21.35
N GLY A 87 6.49 -8.84 -21.00
CA GLY A 87 6.58 -9.63 -19.78
C GLY A 87 5.89 -8.96 -18.60
N LYS A 88 6.36 -9.22 -17.41
CA LYS A 88 5.79 -8.69 -16.17
C LYS A 88 6.85 -8.58 -15.08
N TYR A 89 6.57 -7.75 -14.09
CA TYR A 89 7.32 -7.71 -12.85
C TYR A 89 6.74 -8.68 -11.82
N THR A 90 7.56 -9.04 -10.84
CA THR A 90 7.11 -9.68 -9.60
C THR A 90 7.69 -8.92 -8.41
N TYR A 91 7.20 -9.18 -7.21
CA TYR A 91 7.73 -8.55 -6.02
C TYR A 91 7.78 -9.53 -4.84
N SER A 92 8.54 -9.15 -3.84
CA SER A 92 8.61 -9.83 -2.55
C SER A 92 8.85 -8.83 -1.42
N ARG A 93 8.74 -9.31 -0.16
CA ARG A 93 9.09 -8.51 1.02
C ARG A 93 8.34 -7.17 1.11
N PHE A 94 7.06 -7.17 0.71
CA PHE A 94 6.22 -6.01 0.93
C PHE A 94 6.01 -5.78 2.43
N ALA A 95 6.25 -4.54 2.89
CA ALA A 95 6.03 -4.16 4.28
C ALA A 95 5.63 -2.69 4.38
N VAL A 96 4.51 -2.40 5.04
CA VAL A 96 4.15 -1.04 5.43
C VAL A 96 5.07 -0.58 6.55
N THR A 97 5.73 0.56 6.37
CA THR A 97 6.73 1.11 7.29
C THR A 97 6.28 2.37 8.00
N ASP A 98 5.28 3.07 7.45
CA ASP A 98 4.68 4.27 8.05
C ASP A 98 3.23 4.42 7.59
N GLN A 99 2.40 5.07 8.41
CA GLN A 99 1.02 5.41 8.08
C GLN A 99 0.51 6.57 8.93
N GLY A 100 -0.42 7.35 8.39
CA GLY A 100 -0.94 8.50 9.10
C GLY A 100 -2.00 9.27 8.32
N ILE A 101 -2.18 10.53 8.71
CA ILE A 101 -3.06 11.50 8.05
C ILE A 101 -2.20 12.70 7.65
N GLU A 102 -2.26 13.09 6.38
CA GLU A 102 -1.61 14.29 5.88
C GLU A 102 -2.28 15.58 6.40
N ALA A 103 -1.61 16.70 6.24
CA ALA A 103 -2.18 18.02 6.57
C ALA A 103 -3.45 18.35 5.78
N SER A 104 -3.64 17.73 4.62
CA SER A 104 -4.85 17.79 3.80
C SER A 104 -6.05 17.04 4.41
N GLY A 105 -5.81 16.19 5.42
CA GLY A 105 -6.81 15.27 5.98
C GLY A 105 -6.86 13.92 5.27
N GLN A 106 -6.05 13.70 4.25
CA GLN A 106 -5.97 12.46 3.47
C GLN A 106 -5.16 11.41 4.25
N ALA A 107 -5.67 10.18 4.36
CA ALA A 107 -4.89 9.09 4.95
C ALA A 107 -3.80 8.63 3.97
N TYR A 108 -2.63 8.28 4.51
CA TYR A 108 -1.51 7.75 3.74
C TYR A 108 -0.90 6.51 4.38
N MET A 109 -0.25 5.70 3.56
CA MET A 109 0.68 4.64 3.96
C MET A 109 1.95 4.71 3.12
N VAL A 110 3.08 4.44 3.76
CA VAL A 110 4.37 4.22 3.09
C VAL A 110 4.73 2.75 3.25
N ALA A 111 5.18 2.14 2.17
CA ALA A 111 5.64 0.75 2.17
C ALA A 111 6.99 0.63 1.45
N GLN A 112 7.63 -0.49 1.66
CA GLN A 112 8.79 -0.91 0.89
C GLN A 112 8.55 -2.30 0.30
N ALA A 113 9.17 -2.58 -0.84
CA ALA A 113 9.10 -3.88 -1.51
C ALA A 113 10.35 -4.14 -2.34
N CYS A 114 10.72 -5.40 -2.52
CA CYS A 114 11.72 -5.80 -3.49
C CYS A 114 11.03 -6.14 -4.81
N LEU A 115 11.25 -5.32 -5.84
CA LEU A 115 10.74 -5.52 -7.19
C LEU A 115 11.74 -6.37 -7.99
N ASP A 116 11.28 -7.46 -8.57
CA ASP A 116 12.04 -8.30 -9.50
C ASP A 116 11.66 -7.94 -10.94
N VAL A 117 12.63 -7.42 -11.69
CA VAL A 117 12.47 -7.01 -13.09
C VAL A 117 13.00 -8.02 -14.10
N THR A 118 13.46 -9.20 -13.66
CA THR A 118 14.02 -10.24 -14.54
C THR A 118 13.03 -10.78 -15.56
N GLY A 119 11.74 -10.74 -15.23
CA GLY A 119 10.64 -11.19 -16.09
C GLY A 119 10.27 -10.23 -17.22
N SER A 120 10.94 -9.07 -17.36
CA SER A 120 10.64 -8.08 -18.39
C SER A 120 11.77 -7.89 -19.37
N ARG A 121 11.43 -7.53 -20.63
CA ARG A 121 12.36 -7.20 -21.71
C ARG A 121 11.89 -5.97 -22.46
N ILE A 122 12.83 -5.25 -23.04
CA ILE A 122 12.57 -4.09 -23.90
C ILE A 122 12.98 -4.46 -25.32
N HIS A 123 12.05 -4.38 -26.25
CA HIS A 123 12.29 -4.62 -27.66
C HIS A 123 12.16 -3.31 -28.43
N ASP A 124 12.98 -3.15 -29.49
CA ASP A 124 12.82 -2.08 -30.45
C ASP A 124 11.70 -2.38 -31.46
N SER A 125 11.45 -1.43 -32.37
CA SER A 125 10.43 -1.56 -33.44
C SER A 125 10.69 -2.72 -34.41
N SER A 126 11.89 -3.31 -34.43
CA SER A 126 12.27 -4.49 -35.22
C SER A 126 12.14 -5.79 -34.44
N GLY A 127 11.75 -5.73 -33.15
CA GLY A 127 11.65 -6.87 -32.27
C GLY A 127 12.99 -7.34 -31.68
N ILE A 128 14.05 -6.54 -31.82
CA ILE A 128 15.37 -6.84 -31.24
C ILE A 128 15.33 -6.48 -29.75
N ASP A 129 15.83 -7.39 -28.89
CA ASP A 129 15.99 -7.12 -27.47
C ASP A 129 17.08 -6.08 -27.25
N ILE A 130 16.67 -4.95 -26.70
CA ILE A 130 17.53 -3.81 -26.33
C ILE A 130 17.51 -3.58 -24.81
N THR A 131 17.10 -4.58 -24.02
CA THR A 131 17.08 -4.50 -22.57
C THR A 131 18.47 -4.13 -22.05
N PRO A 132 18.62 -3.01 -21.32
CA PRO A 132 19.90 -2.64 -20.75
C PRO A 132 20.33 -3.64 -19.66
N ASP A 133 21.63 -3.74 -19.45
CA ASP A 133 22.16 -4.42 -18.26
C ASP A 133 21.72 -3.63 -17.01
N ARG A 134 21.07 -4.31 -16.09
CA ARG A 134 20.49 -3.70 -14.90
C ARG A 134 20.42 -4.68 -13.74
N ASP A 135 20.38 -4.14 -12.54
CA ASP A 135 20.13 -4.94 -11.35
C ASP A 135 18.78 -5.67 -11.49
N PRO A 136 18.77 -6.99 -11.28
CA PRO A 136 17.56 -7.80 -11.40
C PRO A 136 16.54 -7.49 -10.29
N LEU A 137 17.00 -7.06 -9.13
CA LEU A 137 16.20 -6.74 -7.95
C LEU A 137 16.36 -5.26 -7.61
N VAL A 138 15.24 -4.59 -7.40
CA VAL A 138 15.18 -3.13 -7.14
C VAL A 138 14.44 -2.88 -5.84
N SER A 139 15.12 -2.26 -4.86
CA SER A 139 14.47 -1.80 -3.64
C SER A 139 13.56 -0.62 -3.96
N MET A 140 12.27 -0.78 -3.68
CA MET A 140 11.23 0.22 -3.94
C MET A 140 10.72 0.81 -2.64
N GLN A 141 10.50 2.12 -2.64
CA GLN A 141 9.67 2.82 -1.67
C GLN A 141 8.37 3.23 -2.36
N LEU A 142 7.25 2.97 -1.69
CA LEU A 142 5.91 3.15 -2.22
C LEU A 142 5.12 4.05 -1.28
N LYS A 143 4.23 4.87 -1.83
CA LYS A 143 3.23 5.60 -1.05
C LYS A 143 1.85 5.34 -1.62
N ALA A 144 0.89 5.07 -0.76
CA ALA A 144 -0.52 5.03 -1.10
C ALA A 144 -1.29 6.07 -0.29
N VAL A 145 -2.36 6.58 -0.87
CA VAL A 145 -3.26 7.55 -0.26
C VAL A 145 -4.71 7.16 -0.48
N THR A 146 -5.61 7.59 0.42
CA THR A 146 -7.05 7.46 0.16
C THR A 146 -7.50 8.54 -0.82
N VAL A 147 -8.36 8.20 -1.78
CA VAL A 147 -8.99 9.16 -2.69
C VAL A 147 -10.44 9.42 -2.29
N ASP A 148 -11.14 10.31 -3.00
CA ASP A 148 -12.48 10.82 -2.63
C ASP A 148 -13.54 9.73 -2.44
N ASP A 149 -13.43 8.60 -3.12
CA ASP A 149 -14.32 7.44 -2.98
C ASP A 149 -13.95 6.53 -1.79
N GLY A 150 -12.90 6.89 -1.03
CA GLY A 150 -12.39 6.12 0.11
C GLY A 150 -11.49 4.96 -0.26
N SER A 151 -11.21 4.73 -1.54
CA SER A 151 -10.29 3.69 -1.98
C SER A 151 -8.83 4.10 -1.80
N TRP A 152 -7.94 3.11 -1.64
CA TRP A 152 -6.50 3.31 -1.62
C TRP A 152 -5.96 3.28 -3.04
N ARG A 153 -5.09 4.25 -3.39
CA ARG A 153 -4.35 4.28 -4.66
C ARG A 153 -2.89 4.62 -4.43
N ILE A 154 -2.01 4.06 -5.24
CA ILE A 154 -0.58 4.34 -5.17
C ILE A 154 -0.35 5.73 -5.75
N SER A 155 0.24 6.62 -4.96
CA SER A 155 0.55 8.00 -5.36
C SER A 155 2.03 8.23 -5.66
N ASP A 156 2.89 7.29 -5.22
CA ASP A 156 4.34 7.35 -5.47
C ASP A 156 4.95 5.95 -5.46
N ALA A 157 5.93 5.72 -6.34
CA ALA A 157 6.65 4.46 -6.46
C ALA A 157 8.06 4.76 -7.00
N VAL A 158 9.04 4.84 -6.10
CA VAL A 158 10.42 5.24 -6.45
C VAL A 158 11.42 4.16 -6.06
N ARG A 159 12.49 4.03 -6.87
CA ARG A 159 13.67 3.27 -6.45
C ARG A 159 14.30 3.98 -5.26
N ASN A 160 14.51 3.25 -4.19
CA ASN A 160 15.21 3.75 -3.00
C ASN A 160 16.09 2.64 -2.42
N ASP A 161 17.37 2.66 -2.75
CA ASP A 161 18.33 1.65 -2.32
C ASP A 161 18.63 1.75 -0.80
N GLU A 162 18.28 2.87 -0.15
CA GLU A 162 18.45 3.06 1.30
C GLU A 162 17.47 2.23 2.13
N VAL A 163 16.30 1.88 1.58
CA VAL A 163 15.30 1.05 2.29
C VAL A 163 15.66 -0.43 2.34
N LYS A 164 16.64 -0.87 1.54
CA LYS A 164 17.20 -2.25 1.53
C LYS A 164 16.15 -3.35 1.47
N ALA A 165 15.07 -3.13 0.75
CA ALA A 165 13.97 -4.09 0.67
C ALA A 165 14.38 -5.43 0.02
N CYS A 166 15.47 -5.45 -0.77
CA CYS A 166 15.97 -6.63 -1.44
C CYS A 166 17.09 -7.40 -0.68
N ASP A 167 17.55 -6.88 0.48
CA ASP A 167 18.64 -7.49 1.27
C ASP A 167 18.18 -8.70 2.10
#